data_e3dc2f572b450290d687268bf55eeed5
#
_entry.id   e3dc2f572b450290d687268bf55eeed5
#
_cell.length_a   1.000
_cell.length_b   1.000
_cell.length_c   1.000
_cell.angle_alpha   90.00
_cell.angle_beta   90.00
_cell.angle_gamma   90.00
#
_symmetry.space_group_name_H-M   'P 1'
#
loop_
_entity.id
_entity.type
_entity.pdbx_description
1 polymer ?
#
loop_
_entity_poly.entity_id
_entity_poly.type
_entity_poly.pdbx_seq_one_letter_code
_entity_poly.pdbx_strand_id
1 'polypeptide(L)'
;TALIEDGIFNLEDGINIVSKRGKIMQNFTPKGNWKMAAILGLDDENVEEICKNISSGFVKPANYNTLGQVVVSGEEQAVLNAGEEAKKAGAKKVSVLNTAGPFHTEKLSECSRALKSELDKICVKSKNSIVIKNLDGKYYEEKDNISEILAKHIMNPVRFTECLKTMYESGIDTFIEIGPGKTLSGFVKRMKFENVKIMNINDVSSLEQVIKEVKENG
;
A
#
# COMPACT_ATOMS: atom_id res chain seq x y z
N THR A 1 1.37 -9.73 7.48
CA THR A 1 0.96 -9.71 8.91
C THR A 1 -0.55 -9.91 9.03
N ALA A 2 -1.40 -9.06 8.43
CA ALA A 2 -2.85 -9.19 8.56
C ALA A 2 -3.40 -10.59 8.19
N LEU A 3 -2.92 -11.17 7.09
CA LEU A 3 -3.32 -12.53 6.67
C LEU A 3 -2.79 -13.63 7.60
N ILE A 4 -1.71 -13.40 8.35
CA ILE A 4 -1.23 -14.31 9.40
C ILE A 4 -2.16 -14.21 10.60
N GLU A 5 -2.47 -13.00 11.05
CA GLU A 5 -3.34 -12.76 12.19
C GLU A 5 -4.74 -13.32 11.96
N ASP A 6 -5.24 -13.19 10.76
CA ASP A 6 -6.51 -13.80 10.35
C ASP A 6 -6.46 -15.34 10.13
N GLY A 7 -5.28 -15.94 10.25
CA GLY A 7 -5.07 -17.40 10.14
C GLY A 7 -5.12 -17.97 8.72
N ILE A 8 -5.04 -17.13 7.70
CA ILE A 8 -4.90 -17.53 6.29
C ILE A 8 -3.53 -18.14 6.03
N PHE A 9 -2.47 -17.53 6.58
CA PHE A 9 -1.13 -18.10 6.65
C PHE A 9 -0.77 -18.47 8.08
N ASN A 10 0.04 -19.50 8.26
CA ASN A 10 0.76 -19.65 9.52
C ASN A 10 1.95 -18.66 9.58
N LEU A 11 2.49 -18.44 10.77
CA LEU A 11 3.55 -17.46 10.99
C LEU A 11 4.83 -17.77 10.17
N GLU A 12 5.23 -19.04 10.13
CA GLU A 12 6.44 -19.46 9.43
C GLU A 12 6.35 -19.23 7.93
N ASP A 13 5.25 -19.67 7.30
CA ASP A 13 5.00 -19.43 5.87
C ASP A 13 4.93 -17.95 5.56
N GLY A 14 4.28 -17.17 6.41
CA GLY A 14 4.16 -15.72 6.23
C GLY A 14 5.51 -15.01 6.27
N ILE A 15 6.39 -15.35 7.21
CA ILE A 15 7.76 -14.80 7.29
C ILE A 15 8.58 -15.25 6.08
N ASN A 16 8.51 -16.54 5.73
CA ASN A 16 9.25 -17.08 4.60
C ASN A 16 8.85 -16.42 3.28
N ILE A 17 7.56 -16.22 3.03
CA ILE A 17 7.10 -15.58 1.78
C ILE A 17 7.50 -14.10 1.69
N VAL A 18 7.50 -13.36 2.81
CA VAL A 18 7.98 -11.97 2.83
C VAL A 18 9.47 -11.91 2.52
N SER A 19 10.29 -12.82 3.10
CA SER A 19 11.70 -12.94 2.80
C SER A 19 11.96 -13.28 1.33
N LYS A 20 11.23 -14.25 0.78
CA LYS A 20 11.31 -14.62 -0.65
C LYS A 20 10.89 -13.46 -1.55
N ARG A 21 9.81 -12.74 -1.19
CA ARG A 21 9.37 -11.54 -1.93
C ARG A 21 10.49 -10.50 -2.01
N GLY A 22 11.19 -10.23 -0.92
CA GLY A 22 12.33 -9.30 -0.91
C GLY A 22 13.44 -9.74 -1.89
N LYS A 23 13.84 -11.02 -1.85
CA LYS A 23 14.85 -11.59 -2.76
C LYS A 23 14.39 -11.56 -4.22
N ILE A 24 13.13 -11.89 -4.50
CA ILE A 24 12.54 -11.83 -5.84
C ILE A 24 12.60 -10.40 -6.37
N MET A 25 12.17 -9.42 -5.57
CA MET A 25 12.22 -8.02 -5.99
C MET A 25 13.65 -7.54 -6.25
N GLN A 26 14.61 -7.97 -5.43
CA GLN A 26 16.03 -7.65 -5.64
C GLN A 26 16.59 -8.25 -6.95
N ASN A 27 16.20 -9.48 -7.29
CA ASN A 27 16.76 -10.23 -8.40
C ASN A 27 16.06 -9.95 -9.75
N PHE A 28 14.76 -9.70 -9.73
CA PHE A 28 13.92 -9.60 -10.94
C PHE A 28 13.41 -8.18 -11.22
N THR A 29 13.71 -7.20 -10.37
CA THR A 29 13.42 -5.80 -10.71
C THR A 29 14.25 -5.42 -11.94
N PRO A 30 13.63 -4.87 -12.99
CA PRO A 30 14.34 -4.52 -14.22
C PRO A 30 15.43 -3.47 -13.92
N LYS A 31 16.58 -3.65 -14.56
CA LYS A 31 17.67 -2.66 -14.45
C LYS A 31 17.24 -1.34 -15.09
N GLY A 32 17.63 -0.22 -14.49
CA GLY A 32 17.31 1.11 -14.99
C GLY A 32 17.36 2.16 -13.89
N ASN A 33 17.22 3.40 -14.28
CA ASN A 33 17.14 4.53 -13.36
C ASN A 33 15.67 4.73 -12.97
N TRP A 34 15.25 4.02 -11.92
CA TRP A 34 13.89 4.06 -11.40
C TRP A 34 13.80 5.00 -10.21
N LYS A 35 12.69 5.70 -10.11
CA LYS A 35 12.35 6.59 -9.01
C LYS A 35 10.89 6.47 -8.62
N MET A 36 10.60 6.97 -7.45
CA MET A 36 9.25 7.24 -6.98
C MET A 36 9.18 8.65 -6.41
N ALA A 37 8.03 9.28 -6.50
CA ALA A 37 7.79 10.58 -5.88
C ALA A 37 6.40 10.62 -5.24
N ALA A 38 6.32 11.15 -4.02
CA ALA A 38 5.05 11.44 -3.37
C ALA A 38 4.57 12.84 -3.77
N ILE A 39 3.38 12.91 -4.33
CA ILE A 39 2.68 14.14 -4.73
C ILE A 39 1.58 14.39 -3.70
N LEU A 40 1.58 15.57 -3.09
CA LEU A 40 0.63 15.96 -2.06
C LEU A 40 -0.16 17.19 -2.49
N GLY A 41 -1.45 17.17 -2.25
CA GLY A 41 -2.34 18.33 -2.45
C GLY A 41 -3.06 18.36 -3.78
N LEU A 42 -2.95 17.32 -4.59
CA LEU A 42 -3.75 17.06 -5.78
C LEU A 42 -4.65 15.84 -5.53
N ASP A 43 -5.79 15.78 -6.16
CA ASP A 43 -6.66 14.61 -6.23
C ASP A 43 -6.09 13.55 -7.19
N ASP A 44 -6.62 12.34 -7.06
CA ASP A 44 -6.10 11.15 -7.75
C ASP A 44 -6.18 11.32 -9.26
N GLU A 45 -7.30 11.84 -9.78
CA GLU A 45 -7.56 12.04 -11.20
C GLU A 45 -6.56 13.02 -11.83
N ASN A 46 -6.22 14.10 -11.15
CA ASN A 46 -5.22 15.05 -11.63
C ASN A 46 -3.83 14.41 -11.73
N VAL A 47 -3.44 13.59 -10.75
CA VAL A 47 -2.16 12.89 -10.79
C VAL A 47 -2.14 11.83 -11.89
N GLU A 48 -3.25 11.11 -12.11
CA GLU A 48 -3.39 10.14 -13.21
C GLU A 48 -3.25 10.83 -14.57
N GLU A 49 -3.91 11.97 -14.77
CA GLU A 49 -3.82 12.75 -16.00
C GLU A 49 -2.40 13.28 -16.25
N ILE A 50 -1.75 13.81 -15.22
CA ILE A 50 -0.34 14.22 -15.31
C ILE A 50 0.53 13.05 -15.77
N CYS A 51 0.44 11.88 -15.11
CA CYS A 51 1.23 10.71 -15.49
C CYS A 51 0.96 10.27 -16.94
N LYS A 52 -0.29 10.32 -17.38
CA LYS A 52 -0.70 9.95 -18.74
C LYS A 52 -0.10 10.87 -19.82
N ASN A 53 0.06 12.16 -19.49
CA ASN A 53 0.54 13.19 -20.40
C ASN A 53 2.08 13.29 -20.45
N ILE A 54 2.82 12.60 -19.57
CA ILE A 54 4.28 12.56 -19.62
C ILE A 54 4.73 11.72 -20.81
N SER A 55 5.50 12.33 -21.71
CA SER A 55 6.08 11.72 -22.91
C SER A 55 7.56 11.36 -22.76
N SER A 56 8.22 11.78 -21.70
CA SER A 56 9.66 11.60 -21.47
C SER A 56 10.07 10.22 -20.94
N GLY A 57 9.13 9.30 -20.83
CA GLY A 57 9.35 7.94 -20.33
C GLY A 57 8.15 7.39 -19.56
N PHE A 58 8.36 6.24 -18.95
CA PHE A 58 7.33 5.54 -18.20
C PHE A 58 7.16 6.12 -16.80
N VAL A 59 5.95 6.53 -16.46
CA VAL A 59 5.55 6.91 -15.09
C VAL A 59 4.07 6.59 -14.87
N LYS A 60 3.73 6.04 -13.69
CA LYS A 60 2.35 5.73 -13.30
C LYS A 60 2.12 5.95 -11.80
N PRO A 61 0.86 6.18 -11.37
CA PRO A 61 0.48 6.07 -9.98
C PRO A 61 0.78 4.67 -9.42
N ALA A 62 1.40 4.64 -8.24
CA ALA A 62 1.83 3.41 -7.57
C ALA A 62 1.16 3.22 -6.20
N ASN A 63 0.85 4.30 -5.49
CA ASN A 63 0.14 4.23 -4.22
C ASN A 63 -0.86 5.37 -4.10
N TYR A 64 -2.11 5.03 -3.88
CA TYR A 64 -3.16 5.95 -3.43
C TYR A 64 -3.24 5.83 -1.91
N ASN A 65 -2.48 6.69 -1.20
CA ASN A 65 -2.27 6.53 0.23
C ASN A 65 -3.41 7.09 1.08
N THR A 66 -3.92 8.25 0.68
CA THR A 66 -5.00 8.98 1.36
C THR A 66 -5.47 10.12 0.45
N LEU A 67 -6.55 10.79 0.78
CA LEU A 67 -7.04 11.94 0.03
C LEU A 67 -5.91 12.98 -0.19
N GLY A 68 -5.67 13.30 -1.45
CA GLY A 68 -4.66 14.27 -1.87
C GLY A 68 -3.22 13.80 -1.64
N GLN A 69 -2.95 12.50 -1.58
CA GLN A 69 -1.59 11.96 -1.55
C GLN A 69 -1.45 10.72 -2.40
N VAL A 70 -0.84 10.88 -3.57
CA VAL A 70 -0.50 9.80 -4.50
C VAL A 70 1.01 9.69 -4.62
N VAL A 71 1.53 8.47 -4.68
CA VAL A 71 2.91 8.19 -5.05
C VAL A 71 2.95 7.73 -6.49
N VAL A 72 3.81 8.34 -7.29
CA VAL A 72 4.08 7.92 -8.67
C VAL A 72 5.39 7.15 -8.75
N SER A 73 5.49 6.23 -9.70
CA SER A 73 6.62 5.33 -9.88
C SER A 73 6.94 5.17 -11.36
N GLY A 74 8.22 5.19 -11.71
CA GLY A 74 8.63 5.09 -13.12
C GLY A 74 10.09 5.38 -13.36
N GLU A 75 10.41 5.69 -14.60
CA GLU A 75 11.74 6.14 -15.01
C GLU A 75 12.07 7.50 -14.39
N GLU A 76 13.32 7.68 -13.95
CA GLU A 76 13.73 8.83 -13.15
C GLU A 76 13.29 10.16 -13.79
N GLN A 77 13.61 10.37 -15.08
CA GLN A 77 13.26 11.62 -15.75
C GLN A 77 11.75 11.84 -15.87
N ALA A 78 11.00 10.77 -16.13
CA ALA A 78 9.54 10.82 -16.22
C ALA A 78 8.90 11.16 -14.86
N VAL A 79 9.41 10.58 -13.78
CA VAL A 79 8.96 10.89 -12.41
C VAL A 79 9.28 12.33 -12.02
N LEU A 80 10.48 12.83 -12.36
CA LEU A 80 10.85 14.23 -12.11
C LEU A 80 9.95 15.19 -12.88
N ASN A 81 9.72 14.91 -14.17
CA ASN A 81 8.83 15.73 -15.00
C ASN A 81 7.38 15.70 -14.49
N ALA A 82 6.87 14.52 -14.08
CA ALA A 82 5.55 14.43 -13.45
C ALA A 82 5.48 15.26 -12.15
N GLY A 83 6.56 15.28 -11.37
CA GLY A 83 6.66 16.13 -10.19
C GLY A 83 6.60 17.62 -10.50
N GLU A 84 7.26 18.09 -11.56
CA GLU A 84 7.22 19.49 -11.98
C GLU A 84 5.83 19.88 -12.52
N GLU A 85 5.20 19.02 -13.33
CA GLU A 85 3.83 19.25 -13.79
C GLU A 85 2.82 19.28 -12.62
N ALA A 86 3.01 18.39 -11.63
CA ALA A 86 2.19 18.41 -10.42
C ALA A 86 2.33 19.72 -9.64
N LYS A 87 3.55 20.30 -9.53
CA LYS A 87 3.76 21.61 -8.91
C LYS A 87 3.01 22.71 -9.67
N LYS A 88 3.10 22.72 -11.01
CA LYS A 88 2.37 23.68 -11.86
C LYS A 88 0.85 23.56 -11.70
N ALA A 89 0.35 22.33 -11.52
CA ALA A 89 -1.05 22.03 -11.25
C ALA A 89 -1.51 22.36 -9.82
N GLY A 90 -0.61 22.87 -8.95
CA GLY A 90 -0.94 23.29 -7.60
C GLY A 90 -0.65 22.27 -6.50
N ALA A 91 0.17 21.24 -6.75
CA ALA A 91 0.62 20.34 -5.70
C ALA A 91 1.31 21.11 -4.57
N LYS A 92 0.88 20.87 -3.34
CA LYS A 92 1.45 21.51 -2.14
C LYS A 92 2.89 21.06 -1.86
N LYS A 93 3.20 19.83 -2.23
CA LYS A 93 4.54 19.27 -2.03
C LYS A 93 4.77 18.10 -2.99
N VAL A 94 5.97 18.01 -3.54
CA VAL A 94 6.49 16.84 -4.24
C VAL A 94 7.77 16.40 -3.54
N SER A 95 7.84 15.12 -3.18
CA SER A 95 9.01 14.55 -2.48
C SER A 95 9.50 13.33 -3.24
N VAL A 96 10.69 13.41 -3.81
CA VAL A 96 11.35 12.25 -4.42
C VAL A 96 11.77 11.28 -3.32
N LEU A 97 11.47 9.99 -3.53
CA LEU A 97 11.75 8.93 -2.57
C LEU A 97 13.05 8.21 -2.93
N ASN A 98 13.76 7.74 -1.91
CA ASN A 98 14.95 6.91 -2.11
C ASN A 98 14.54 5.45 -2.37
N THR A 99 14.11 5.16 -3.61
CA THR A 99 13.65 3.83 -4.04
C THR A 99 14.44 3.38 -5.26
N ALA A 100 14.65 2.07 -5.38
CA ALA A 100 15.50 1.48 -6.40
C ALA A 100 14.74 0.63 -7.45
N GLY A 101 13.43 0.85 -7.59
CA GLY A 101 12.63 0.07 -8.53
C GLY A 101 11.30 0.73 -8.90
N PRO A 102 10.69 0.29 -10.02
CA PRO A 102 9.39 0.76 -10.50
C PRO A 102 8.26 0.04 -9.73
N PHE A 103 8.27 0.19 -8.38
CA PHE A 103 7.37 -0.56 -7.51
C PHE A 103 5.91 -0.25 -7.78
N HIS A 104 5.07 -1.27 -7.63
CA HIS A 104 3.63 -1.22 -7.88
C HIS A 104 3.24 -0.81 -9.30
N THR A 105 4.06 -1.19 -10.29
CA THR A 105 3.78 -1.01 -11.70
C THR A 105 3.95 -2.31 -12.48
N GLU A 106 3.37 -2.40 -13.69
CA GLU A 106 3.48 -3.54 -14.58
C GLU A 106 4.91 -3.92 -14.97
N LYS A 107 5.89 -3.04 -14.74
CA LYS A 107 7.31 -3.33 -14.92
C LYS A 107 7.81 -4.45 -14.00
N LEU A 108 7.09 -4.75 -12.93
CA LEU A 108 7.38 -5.86 -12.01
C LEU A 108 6.65 -7.17 -12.35
N SER A 109 6.21 -7.36 -13.60
CA SER A 109 5.51 -8.58 -14.02
C SER A 109 6.32 -9.87 -13.81
N GLU A 110 7.65 -9.84 -13.97
CA GLU A 110 8.51 -10.99 -13.66
C GLU A 110 8.57 -11.28 -12.17
N CYS A 111 8.67 -10.24 -11.32
CA CYS A 111 8.58 -10.38 -9.88
C CYS A 111 7.24 -11.00 -9.47
N SER A 112 6.15 -10.57 -10.09
CA SER A 112 4.80 -11.10 -9.84
C SER A 112 4.71 -12.59 -10.15
N ARG A 113 5.21 -13.03 -11.31
CA ARG A 113 5.24 -14.45 -11.71
C ARG A 113 6.09 -15.30 -10.78
N ALA A 114 7.28 -14.83 -10.42
CA ALA A 114 8.17 -15.53 -9.51
C ALA A 114 7.56 -15.64 -8.10
N LEU A 115 6.93 -14.56 -7.60
CA LEU A 115 6.25 -14.59 -6.31
C LEU A 115 5.06 -15.56 -6.31
N LYS A 116 4.26 -15.56 -7.39
CA LYS A 116 3.15 -16.51 -7.53
C LYS A 116 3.62 -17.95 -7.43
N SER A 117 4.71 -18.30 -8.12
CA SER A 117 5.30 -19.65 -8.06
C SER A 117 5.73 -20.06 -6.64
N GLU A 118 6.16 -19.12 -5.81
CA GLU A 118 6.48 -19.41 -4.39
C GLU A 118 5.23 -19.50 -3.52
N LEU A 119 4.24 -18.65 -3.77
CA LEU A 119 2.96 -18.67 -3.06
C LEU A 119 2.17 -19.96 -3.33
N ASP A 120 2.20 -20.48 -4.56
CA ASP A 120 1.50 -21.72 -4.94
C ASP A 120 2.07 -22.98 -4.25
N LYS A 121 3.23 -22.89 -3.61
CA LYS A 121 3.83 -23.97 -2.81
C LYS A 121 3.33 -23.98 -1.36
N ILE A 122 2.62 -22.94 -0.95
CA ILE A 122 2.15 -22.77 0.43
C ILE A 122 0.70 -23.19 0.52
N CYS A 123 0.36 -23.92 1.59
CA CYS A 123 -1.03 -24.24 1.88
C CYS A 123 -1.72 -23.00 2.47
N VAL A 124 -2.55 -22.35 1.67
CA VAL A 124 -3.32 -21.17 2.06
C VAL A 124 -4.73 -21.61 2.44
N LYS A 125 -5.20 -21.18 3.61
CA LYS A 125 -6.58 -21.41 4.03
C LYS A 125 -7.49 -20.37 3.39
N SER A 126 -8.32 -20.82 2.45
CA SER A 126 -9.34 -19.92 1.87
C SER A 126 -10.53 -19.80 2.82
N LYS A 127 -10.92 -18.57 3.11
CA LYS A 127 -12.09 -18.23 3.93
C LYS A 127 -12.51 -16.78 3.69
N ASN A 128 -13.75 -16.45 4.08
CA ASN A 128 -14.14 -15.05 4.24
C ASN A 128 -13.30 -14.42 5.36
N SER A 129 -12.76 -13.27 5.10
CA SER A 129 -11.77 -12.62 5.94
C SER A 129 -12.16 -11.18 6.27
N ILE A 130 -11.78 -10.73 7.47
CA ILE A 130 -11.88 -9.32 7.85
C ILE A 130 -10.71 -8.48 7.29
N VAL A 131 -9.76 -9.10 6.58
CA VAL A 131 -8.64 -8.41 5.95
C VAL A 131 -9.08 -7.79 4.63
N ILE A 132 -8.67 -6.55 4.39
CA ILE A 132 -8.94 -5.82 3.16
C ILE A 132 -7.72 -5.88 2.24
N LYS A 133 -7.98 -6.14 0.96
CA LYS A 133 -6.96 -6.21 -0.10
C LYS A 133 -6.50 -4.82 -0.52
N ASN A 134 -5.20 -4.55 -0.48
CA ASN A 134 -4.64 -3.31 -1.04
C ASN A 134 -4.75 -3.21 -2.57
N LEU A 135 -5.12 -4.29 -3.24
CA LEU A 135 -5.27 -4.34 -4.69
C LEU A 135 -6.53 -3.61 -5.17
N ASP A 136 -7.62 -3.71 -4.41
CA ASP A 136 -8.94 -3.20 -4.81
C ASP A 136 -9.77 -2.59 -3.67
N GLY A 137 -9.23 -2.54 -2.44
CA GLY A 137 -9.93 -2.00 -1.29
C GLY A 137 -11.07 -2.87 -0.75
N LYS A 138 -11.18 -4.14 -1.15
CA LYS A 138 -12.27 -5.05 -0.74
C LYS A 138 -11.77 -6.12 0.23
N TYR A 139 -12.68 -6.69 1.00
CA TYR A 139 -12.38 -7.85 1.84
C TYR A 139 -11.97 -9.06 1.00
N TYR A 140 -11.10 -9.93 1.58
CA TYR A 140 -10.88 -11.25 1.02
C TYR A 140 -12.13 -12.10 1.17
N GLU A 141 -12.49 -12.83 0.12
CA GLU A 141 -13.62 -13.75 0.06
C GLU A 141 -13.11 -15.20 -0.04
N GLU A 142 -13.94 -16.17 0.34
CA GLU A 142 -13.59 -17.60 0.27
C GLU A 142 -13.22 -18.04 -1.16
N LYS A 143 -13.83 -17.45 -2.17
CA LYS A 143 -13.56 -17.73 -3.59
C LYS A 143 -12.25 -17.12 -4.12
N ASP A 144 -11.60 -16.24 -3.36
CA ASP A 144 -10.41 -15.52 -3.82
C ASP A 144 -9.19 -16.45 -3.93
N ASN A 145 -8.51 -16.37 -5.05
CA ASN A 145 -7.18 -16.96 -5.19
C ASN A 145 -6.14 -16.03 -4.55
N ILE A 146 -5.81 -16.29 -3.29
CA ILE A 146 -4.92 -15.44 -2.49
C ILE A 146 -3.51 -15.34 -3.09
N SER A 147 -2.98 -16.46 -3.63
CA SER A 147 -1.66 -16.47 -4.31
C SER A 147 -1.65 -15.51 -5.50
N GLU A 148 -2.71 -15.54 -6.29
CA GLU A 148 -2.84 -14.66 -7.46
C GLU A 148 -3.00 -13.19 -7.05
N ILE A 149 -3.81 -12.91 -6.05
CA ILE A 149 -4.04 -11.54 -5.53
C ILE A 149 -2.75 -10.94 -4.99
N LEU A 150 -2.00 -11.68 -4.17
CA LEU A 150 -0.74 -11.22 -3.61
C LEU A 150 0.35 -11.04 -4.69
N ALA A 151 0.39 -11.93 -5.68
CA ALA A 151 1.29 -11.79 -6.81
C ALA A 151 0.95 -10.57 -7.67
N LYS A 152 -0.33 -10.36 -7.98
CA LYS A 152 -0.81 -9.18 -8.71
C LYS A 152 -0.52 -7.87 -7.96
N HIS A 153 -0.61 -7.87 -6.64
CA HIS A 153 -0.38 -6.66 -5.84
C HIS A 153 1.05 -6.10 -6.01
N ILE A 154 2.05 -6.94 -6.33
CA ILE A 154 3.43 -6.47 -6.51
C ILE A 154 3.60 -5.55 -7.74
N MET A 155 2.73 -5.72 -8.73
CA MET A 155 2.78 -5.01 -10.02
C MET A 155 1.57 -4.09 -10.27
N ASN A 156 0.73 -3.87 -9.26
CA ASN A 156 -0.43 -3.00 -9.32
C ASN A 156 -0.42 -1.98 -8.17
N PRO A 157 -1.07 -0.84 -8.34
CA PRO A 157 -1.12 0.21 -7.33
C PRO A 157 -1.68 -0.27 -5.98
N VAL A 158 -1.14 0.29 -4.91
CA VAL A 158 -1.69 0.18 -3.56
C VAL A 158 -2.88 1.12 -3.44
N ARG A 159 -4.07 0.61 -3.17
CA ARG A 159 -5.31 1.37 -3.03
C ARG A 159 -5.70 1.55 -1.57
N PHE A 160 -4.80 2.18 -0.80
CA PHE A 160 -5.02 2.30 0.64
C PHE A 160 -6.15 3.28 0.98
N THR A 161 -6.38 4.29 0.15
CA THR A 161 -7.54 5.20 0.26
C THR A 161 -8.86 4.42 0.23
N GLU A 162 -8.99 3.48 -0.71
CA GLU A 162 -10.17 2.61 -0.80
C GLU A 162 -10.27 1.66 0.39
N CYS A 163 -9.15 1.12 0.88
CA CYS A 163 -9.16 0.31 2.10
C CYS A 163 -9.71 1.10 3.29
N LEU A 164 -9.28 2.34 3.47
CA LEU A 164 -9.75 3.19 4.56
C LEU A 164 -11.25 3.53 4.42
N LYS A 165 -11.72 3.80 3.20
CA LYS A 165 -13.15 4.02 2.93
C LYS A 165 -13.97 2.78 3.29
N THR A 166 -13.54 1.60 2.82
CA THR A 166 -14.23 0.33 3.11
C THR A 166 -14.32 0.08 4.61
N MET A 167 -13.25 0.31 5.38
CA MET A 167 -13.27 0.19 6.84
C MET A 167 -14.31 1.11 7.45
N TYR A 168 -14.28 2.39 7.10
CA TYR A 168 -15.21 3.39 7.64
C TYR A 168 -16.66 3.10 7.26
N GLU A 169 -16.94 2.76 6.03
CA GLU A 169 -18.28 2.39 5.53
C GLU A 169 -18.82 1.10 6.17
N SER A 170 -17.92 0.22 6.64
CA SER A 170 -18.26 -0.98 7.42
C SER A 170 -18.53 -0.67 8.90
N GLY A 171 -18.52 0.59 9.31
CA GLY A 171 -18.81 1.01 10.68
C GLY A 171 -17.60 0.99 11.62
N ILE A 172 -16.37 0.88 11.11
CA ILE A 172 -15.15 0.98 11.92
C ILE A 172 -14.93 2.45 12.30
N ASP A 173 -14.94 2.72 13.59
CA ASP A 173 -14.72 4.03 14.18
C ASP A 173 -13.37 4.17 14.92
N THR A 174 -12.67 3.05 15.13
CA THR A 174 -11.41 3.03 15.87
C THR A 174 -10.30 2.41 15.00
N PHE A 175 -9.25 3.21 14.73
CA PHE A 175 -8.09 2.81 13.94
C PHE A 175 -6.85 2.74 14.84
N ILE A 176 -6.19 1.58 14.87
CA ILE A 176 -4.99 1.35 15.66
C ILE A 176 -3.85 0.96 14.72
N GLU A 177 -2.86 1.85 14.55
CA GLU A 177 -1.64 1.54 13.82
C GLU A 177 -0.66 0.81 14.74
N ILE A 178 -0.26 -0.41 14.38
CA ILE A 178 0.70 -1.21 15.14
C ILE A 178 2.01 -1.26 14.36
N GLY A 179 3.07 -0.68 14.93
CA GLY A 179 4.39 -0.66 14.32
C GLY A 179 5.13 0.68 14.51
N PRO A 180 6.36 0.79 13.97
CA PRO A 180 7.17 1.98 14.13
C PRO A 180 6.60 3.17 13.36
N GLY A 181 6.55 4.32 14.00
CA GLY A 181 6.09 5.57 13.40
C GLY A 181 4.58 5.79 13.50
N LYS A 182 4.06 6.75 12.72
CA LYS A 182 2.64 7.21 12.70
C LYS A 182 2.18 7.54 11.29
N THR A 183 2.70 6.84 10.29
CA THR A 183 2.43 7.15 8.87
C THR A 183 1.00 6.81 8.50
N LEU A 184 0.52 5.62 8.85
CA LEU A 184 -0.84 5.17 8.53
C LEU A 184 -1.88 5.96 9.33
N SER A 185 -1.61 6.24 10.60
CA SER A 185 -2.42 7.15 11.42
C SER A 185 -2.56 8.53 10.76
N GLY A 186 -1.48 9.02 10.15
CA GLY A 186 -1.49 10.27 9.38
C GLY A 186 -2.37 10.19 8.12
N PHE A 187 -2.46 9.02 7.49
CA PHE A 187 -3.35 8.80 6.36
C PHE A 187 -4.82 8.80 6.79
N VAL A 188 -5.16 8.09 7.85
CA VAL A 188 -6.52 8.11 8.42
C VAL A 188 -6.97 9.53 8.77
N LYS A 189 -6.12 10.34 9.42
CA LYS A 189 -6.42 11.74 9.74
C LYS A 189 -6.79 12.58 8.50
N ARG A 190 -6.13 12.34 7.37
CA ARG A 190 -6.39 13.07 6.12
C ARG A 190 -7.67 12.67 5.42
N MET A 191 -8.21 11.50 5.72
CA MET A 191 -9.51 11.06 5.21
C MET A 191 -10.66 11.91 5.75
N LYS A 192 -10.45 12.62 6.88
CA LYS A 192 -11.45 13.48 7.54
C LYS A 192 -12.75 12.75 7.88
N PHE A 193 -12.65 11.48 8.23
CA PHE A 193 -13.79 10.72 8.74
C PHE A 193 -14.32 11.34 10.04
N GLU A 194 -15.62 11.36 10.20
CA GLU A 194 -16.27 11.88 11.38
C GLU A 194 -16.30 10.83 12.51
N ASN A 195 -16.16 11.27 13.74
CA ASN A 195 -16.29 10.45 14.94
C ASN A 195 -15.34 9.23 14.98
N VAL A 196 -14.13 9.36 14.44
CA VAL A 196 -13.14 8.30 14.46
C VAL A 196 -12.06 8.54 15.52
N LYS A 197 -11.66 7.47 16.17
CA LYS A 197 -10.54 7.40 17.09
C LYS A 197 -9.32 6.84 16.39
N ILE A 198 -8.16 7.47 16.60
CA ILE A 198 -6.91 7.05 15.97
C ILE A 198 -5.86 6.88 17.04
N MET A 199 -5.34 5.67 17.18
CA MET A 199 -4.31 5.29 18.13
C MET A 199 -3.11 4.68 17.44
N ASN A 200 -1.98 4.61 18.14
CA ASN A 200 -0.75 4.05 17.63
C ASN A 200 -0.01 3.28 18.72
N ILE A 201 0.47 2.09 18.37
CA ILE A 201 1.28 1.23 19.24
C ILE A 201 2.65 1.08 18.60
N ASN A 202 3.67 1.73 19.16
CA ASN A 202 5.05 1.67 18.66
C ASN A 202 6.08 1.29 19.74
N ASP A 203 5.63 1.21 21.00
CA ASP A 203 6.43 0.80 22.16
C ASP A 203 5.52 0.25 23.26
N VAL A 204 6.11 -0.20 24.36
CA VAL A 204 5.37 -0.78 25.53
C VAL A 204 4.44 0.24 26.16
N SER A 205 4.88 1.49 26.32
CA SER A 205 4.07 2.54 26.95
C SER A 205 2.79 2.84 26.13
N SER A 206 2.92 2.96 24.81
CA SER A 206 1.77 3.17 23.93
C SER A 206 0.85 1.95 23.87
N LEU A 207 1.37 0.73 23.98
CA LEU A 207 0.57 -0.49 24.13
C LEU A 207 -0.28 -0.45 25.42
N GLU A 208 0.33 -0.14 26.55
CA GLU A 208 -0.39 -0.04 27.85
C GLU A 208 -1.50 1.02 27.80
N GLN A 209 -1.22 2.18 27.18
CA GLN A 209 -2.22 3.23 26.98
C GLN A 209 -3.41 2.76 26.14
N VAL A 210 -3.14 2.11 24.99
CA VAL A 210 -4.20 1.59 24.11
C VAL A 210 -5.03 0.52 24.81
N ILE A 211 -4.39 -0.43 25.55
CA ILE A 211 -5.10 -1.46 26.31
C ILE A 211 -6.03 -0.84 27.35
N LYS A 212 -5.54 0.17 28.10
CA LYS A 212 -6.35 0.88 29.09
C LYS A 212 -7.57 1.52 28.42
N GLU A 213 -7.34 2.23 27.34
CA GLU A 213 -8.37 2.98 26.64
C GLU A 213 -9.44 2.09 26.00
N VAL A 214 -9.05 0.93 25.43
CA VAL A 214 -10.00 -0.06 24.90
C VAL A 214 -10.82 -0.71 26.02
N LYS A 215 -10.24 -0.97 27.21
CA LYS A 215 -10.97 -1.54 28.36
C LYS A 215 -11.97 -0.56 29.00
N GLU A 216 -11.67 0.73 28.95
CA GLU A 216 -12.54 1.76 29.55
C GLU A 216 -13.71 2.17 28.65
N ASN A 217 -13.61 1.95 27.34
CA ASN A 217 -14.59 2.42 26.35
C ASN A 217 -15.16 1.29 25.45
N GLY A 218 -14.82 0.03 25.70
CA GLY A 218 -15.38 -1.17 25.08
C GLY A 218 -16.21 -1.95 26.10
#